data_50ef642051343e4e0d78193cfbc11c44
#
_entry.id   50ef642051343e4e0d78193cfbc11c44
#
_cell.length_a   1.000
_cell.length_b   1.000
_cell.length_c   1.000
_cell.angle_alpha   90.00
_cell.angle_beta   90.00
_cell.angle_gamma   90.00
#
_symmetry.space_group_name_H-M   'P 1'
#
loop_
_entity.id
_entity.type
_entity.pdbx_description
1 polymer ?
#
loop_
_entity_poly.entity_id
_entity_poly.type
_entity_poly.pdbx_seq_one_letter_code
_entity_poly.pdbx_strand_id
1 'polypeptide(L)'
;MPYKTRILTLLIIAGAAAAFTLYVLGGREASAKYDIPKALPPEEYGNIVIDRLSTKNGEKPVSFSHWIHRKKHTCRVCHTELEFNMKTNTTEITEAANRQGKFCGACHNGKEHDGVQMFGHTDKTQCSKCHNGNRSAGKDKFKELANLPKNKYGNGVDWSRAVEQGLIKPQHRHTDKPLEADIDKTLKLEAEWFSIPPAIFPHKSHTAWLDCSNCHPDIFNIKKRTTKHFVMSRLLAGEFCGVCHLAVAFPMDDCKRCHPAVVK
;
A
#
# COMPACT_ATOMS: atom_id res chain seq x y z
N MET A 1 1.40 -70.83 -19.02
CA MET A 1 2.16 -69.61 -19.32
C MET A 1 3.57 -69.79 -18.84
N PRO A 2 4.59 -69.57 -19.66
CA PRO A 2 5.96 -69.79 -19.28
C PRO A 2 6.41 -68.79 -18.19
N TYR A 3 7.18 -69.27 -17.23
CA TYR A 3 7.70 -68.56 -16.06
C TYR A 3 8.31 -67.16 -16.37
N LYS A 4 8.99 -67.04 -17.52
CA LYS A 4 9.58 -65.80 -18.03
C LYS A 4 8.56 -64.66 -18.23
N THR A 5 7.37 -64.98 -18.69
CA THR A 5 6.30 -63.98 -18.90
C THR A 5 5.77 -63.41 -17.59
N ARG A 6 5.67 -64.24 -16.55
CA ARG A 6 5.24 -63.77 -15.22
C ARG A 6 6.27 -62.85 -14.54
N ILE A 7 7.56 -63.14 -14.69
CA ILE A 7 8.62 -62.29 -14.14
C ILE A 7 8.64 -60.94 -14.86
N LEU A 8 8.49 -60.91 -16.19
CA LEU A 8 8.48 -59.65 -16.93
C LEU A 8 7.26 -58.77 -16.56
N THR A 9 6.10 -59.38 -16.37
CA THR A 9 4.88 -58.64 -15.93
C THR A 9 5.06 -58.08 -14.52
N LEU A 10 5.64 -58.80 -13.58
CA LEU A 10 5.92 -58.34 -12.23
C LEU A 10 6.93 -57.17 -12.20
N LEU A 11 7.96 -57.21 -13.04
CA LEU A 11 8.95 -56.11 -13.16
C LEU A 11 8.33 -54.86 -13.76
N ILE A 12 7.43 -54.98 -14.74
CA ILE A 12 6.71 -53.81 -15.32
C ILE A 12 5.77 -53.19 -14.29
N ILE A 13 5.03 -54.01 -13.51
CA ILE A 13 4.13 -53.52 -12.48
C ILE A 13 4.94 -52.83 -11.33
N ALA A 14 6.07 -53.43 -10.92
CA ALA A 14 6.94 -52.82 -9.90
C ALA A 14 7.56 -51.53 -10.40
N GLY A 15 7.99 -51.47 -11.66
CA GLY A 15 8.52 -50.22 -12.27
C GLY A 15 7.46 -49.14 -12.39
N ALA A 16 6.24 -49.47 -12.79
CA ALA A 16 5.12 -48.51 -12.85
C ALA A 16 4.71 -48.00 -11.46
N ALA A 17 4.68 -48.89 -10.46
CA ALA A 17 4.41 -48.47 -9.06
C ALA A 17 5.50 -47.57 -8.50
N ALA A 18 6.79 -47.85 -8.76
CA ALA A 18 7.90 -47.00 -8.34
C ALA A 18 7.86 -45.63 -9.05
N ALA A 19 7.56 -45.58 -10.35
CA ALA A 19 7.42 -44.33 -11.09
C ALA A 19 6.21 -43.52 -10.61
N PHE A 20 5.09 -44.16 -10.28
CA PHE A 20 3.94 -43.49 -9.70
C PHE A 20 4.21 -42.97 -8.30
N THR A 21 4.94 -43.71 -7.47
CA THR A 21 5.35 -43.26 -6.13
C THR A 21 6.33 -42.10 -6.22
N LEU A 22 7.27 -42.13 -7.15
CA LEU A 22 8.17 -40.99 -7.42
C LEU A 22 7.44 -39.79 -7.96
N TYR A 23 6.41 -39.97 -8.78
CA TYR A 23 5.55 -38.89 -9.26
C TYR A 23 4.71 -38.28 -8.14
N VAL A 24 4.16 -39.10 -7.25
CA VAL A 24 3.38 -38.61 -6.08
C VAL A 24 4.27 -38.00 -5.00
N LEU A 25 5.47 -38.54 -4.76
CA LEU A 25 6.43 -38.00 -3.81
C LEU A 25 7.24 -36.82 -4.39
N GLY A 26 7.37 -36.75 -5.72
CA GLY A 26 8.02 -35.64 -6.44
C GLY A 26 7.12 -34.44 -6.66
N GLY A 27 5.84 -34.56 -6.37
CA GLY A 27 4.91 -33.44 -6.22
C GLY A 27 5.30 -32.60 -4.99
N ARG A 28 6.53 -32.10 -4.94
CA ARG A 28 6.85 -30.94 -4.12
C ARG A 28 5.86 -29.87 -4.54
N GLU A 29 4.92 -29.56 -3.66
CA GLU A 29 4.24 -28.29 -3.70
C GLU A 29 5.31 -27.23 -3.96
N ALA A 30 5.37 -26.73 -5.18
CA ALA A 30 6.09 -25.50 -5.46
C ALA A 30 5.30 -24.42 -4.71
N SER A 31 5.55 -24.33 -3.40
CA SER A 31 5.19 -23.18 -2.60
C SER A 31 5.92 -22.04 -3.29
N ALA A 32 5.22 -21.32 -4.17
CA ALA A 32 5.71 -20.10 -4.75
C ALA A 32 5.93 -19.13 -3.59
N LYS A 33 7.13 -19.18 -3.03
CA LYS A 33 7.54 -18.30 -1.94
C LYS A 33 7.75 -16.94 -2.59
N TYR A 34 6.71 -16.12 -2.56
CA TYR A 34 6.86 -14.72 -2.96
C TYR A 34 7.88 -14.06 -2.03
N ASP A 35 8.85 -13.38 -2.63
CA ASP A 35 9.79 -12.55 -1.90
C ASP A 35 9.10 -11.25 -1.49
N ILE A 36 8.48 -11.29 -0.32
CA ILE A 36 7.79 -10.12 0.24
C ILE A 36 8.86 -9.16 0.76
N PRO A 37 8.87 -7.90 0.32
CA PRO A 37 9.83 -6.92 0.79
C PRO A 37 9.87 -6.85 2.32
N LYS A 38 11.07 -6.80 2.89
CA LYS A 38 11.23 -6.70 4.34
C LYS A 38 10.49 -5.47 4.86
N ALA A 39 9.67 -5.67 5.88
CA ALA A 39 8.94 -4.59 6.52
C ALA A 39 9.91 -3.53 7.09
N LEU A 40 9.58 -2.27 6.87
CA LEU A 40 10.29 -1.16 7.50
C LEU A 40 9.98 -1.11 9.00
N PRO A 41 10.86 -0.48 9.81
CA PRO A 41 10.52 -0.17 11.20
C PRO A 41 9.19 0.59 11.28
N PRO A 42 8.37 0.38 12.34
CA PRO A 42 7.04 0.99 12.43
C PRO A 42 7.04 2.51 12.27
N GLU A 43 8.03 3.20 12.79
CA GLU A 43 8.17 4.66 12.69
C GLU A 43 8.57 5.16 11.29
N GLU A 44 9.10 4.27 10.46
CA GLU A 44 9.46 4.57 9.06
C GLU A 44 8.39 4.10 8.07
N TYR A 45 7.52 3.17 8.48
CA TYR A 45 6.48 2.68 7.61
C TYR A 45 5.42 3.77 7.35
N GLY A 46 5.22 4.10 6.09
CA GLY A 46 4.40 5.24 5.66
C GLY A 46 5.21 6.53 5.41
N ASN A 47 6.53 6.49 5.63
CA ASN A 47 7.41 7.59 5.24
C ASN A 47 7.99 7.34 3.84
N ILE A 48 7.98 8.36 3.01
CA ILE A 48 8.55 8.34 1.66
C ILE A 48 9.62 9.42 1.50
N VAL A 49 10.48 9.22 0.52
CA VAL A 49 11.50 10.19 0.10
C VAL A 49 11.16 10.61 -1.32
N ILE A 50 10.98 11.91 -1.53
CA ILE A 50 10.64 12.53 -2.81
C ILE A 50 11.88 13.25 -3.32
N ASP A 51 12.44 12.78 -4.43
CA ASP A 51 13.73 13.25 -4.96
C ASP A 51 13.68 13.73 -6.42
N ARG A 52 12.54 13.57 -7.10
CA ARG A 52 12.39 13.84 -8.55
C ARG A 52 13.00 15.17 -9.02
N LEU A 53 12.74 16.26 -8.31
CA LEU A 53 13.22 17.59 -8.68
C LEU A 53 14.30 18.12 -7.72
N SER A 54 14.24 17.80 -6.43
CA SER A 54 15.19 18.27 -5.45
C SER A 54 16.62 17.87 -5.81
N THR A 55 16.86 16.61 -6.08
CA THR A 55 18.20 16.10 -6.45
C THR A 55 18.70 16.72 -7.75
N LYS A 56 17.82 16.94 -8.73
CA LYS A 56 18.18 17.61 -10.01
C LYS A 56 18.64 19.07 -9.81
N ASN A 57 18.14 19.70 -8.77
CA ASN A 57 18.47 21.09 -8.42
C ASN A 57 19.52 21.19 -7.30
N GLY A 58 20.23 20.08 -6.99
CA GLY A 58 21.28 20.06 -5.99
C GLY A 58 20.80 20.10 -4.53
N GLU A 59 19.48 19.94 -4.31
CA GLU A 59 18.89 19.94 -2.98
C GLU A 59 18.74 18.51 -2.44
N LYS A 60 18.74 18.38 -1.11
CA LYS A 60 18.43 17.09 -0.48
C LYS A 60 17.00 16.67 -0.82
N PRO A 61 16.74 15.35 -0.96
CA PRO A 61 15.40 14.83 -1.11
C PRO A 61 14.46 15.30 0.00
N VAL A 62 13.18 15.43 -0.33
CA VAL A 62 12.14 15.75 0.63
C VAL A 62 11.70 14.50 1.36
N SER A 63 11.69 14.54 2.70
CA SER A 63 11.11 13.50 3.54
C SER A 63 9.66 13.83 3.86
N PHE A 64 8.77 12.89 3.60
CA PHE A 64 7.34 13.04 3.84
C PHE A 64 6.79 11.87 4.65
N SER A 65 6.07 12.15 5.73
CA SER A 65 5.47 11.16 6.61
C SER A 65 3.95 11.13 6.44
N HIS A 66 3.43 10.08 5.83
CA HIS A 66 1.98 9.91 5.67
C HIS A 66 1.26 9.79 7.01
N TRP A 67 1.83 9.12 7.99
CA TRP A 67 1.13 8.89 9.27
C TRP A 67 0.96 10.18 10.09
N ILE A 68 1.86 11.18 9.96
CA ILE A 68 1.68 12.50 10.58
C ILE A 68 0.45 13.20 9.99
N HIS A 69 0.32 13.16 8.65
CA HIS A 69 -0.77 13.82 7.93
C HIS A 69 -2.09 13.05 8.04
N ARG A 70 -2.04 11.72 8.04
CA ARG A 70 -3.21 10.83 8.13
C ARG A 70 -4.02 11.01 9.41
N LYS A 71 -3.42 11.46 10.50
CA LYS A 71 -4.14 11.85 11.72
C LYS A 71 -5.15 12.98 11.47
N LYS A 72 -4.88 13.85 10.51
CA LYS A 72 -5.62 15.09 10.26
C LYS A 72 -6.42 15.09 8.97
N HIS A 73 -5.95 14.37 7.95
CA HIS A 73 -6.52 14.40 6.61
C HIS A 73 -6.67 12.99 6.06
N THR A 74 -7.75 12.75 5.31
CA THR A 74 -7.88 11.54 4.50
C THR A 74 -6.95 11.60 3.28
N CYS A 75 -6.72 10.48 2.64
CA CYS A 75 -5.87 10.39 1.46
C CYS A 75 -6.38 11.28 0.32
N ARG A 76 -7.70 11.42 0.23
CA ARG A 76 -8.41 12.23 -0.76
C ARG A 76 -7.93 13.67 -0.78
N VAL A 77 -7.70 14.29 0.37
CA VAL A 77 -7.27 15.70 0.45
C VAL A 77 -6.01 15.94 -0.38
N CYS A 78 -5.01 15.09 -0.22
CA CYS A 78 -3.76 15.24 -0.98
C CYS A 78 -3.87 14.69 -2.41
N HIS A 79 -4.48 13.52 -2.59
CA HIS A 79 -4.42 12.80 -3.85
C HIS A 79 -5.56 13.15 -4.84
N THR A 80 -6.64 13.80 -4.38
CA THR A 80 -7.70 14.30 -5.24
C THR A 80 -7.73 15.82 -5.32
N GLU A 81 -7.68 16.52 -4.16
CA GLU A 81 -7.86 17.96 -4.15
C GLU A 81 -6.55 18.71 -4.44
N LEU A 82 -5.43 18.22 -3.91
CA LEU A 82 -4.10 18.79 -4.14
C LEU A 82 -3.34 18.09 -5.27
N GLU A 83 -3.96 17.16 -5.96
CA GLU A 83 -3.47 16.52 -7.19
C GLU A 83 -2.11 15.81 -7.09
N PHE A 84 -1.79 15.27 -5.91
CA PHE A 84 -0.62 14.40 -5.78
C PHE A 84 -0.91 13.04 -6.43
N ASN A 85 -0.07 12.62 -7.35
CA ASN A 85 -0.13 11.27 -7.92
C ASN A 85 0.10 10.21 -6.85
N MET A 86 -0.53 9.05 -7.01
CA MET A 86 -0.43 7.94 -6.06
C MET A 86 0.96 7.27 -6.04
N LYS A 87 1.73 7.37 -7.11
CA LYS A 87 3.10 6.85 -7.18
C LYS A 87 4.11 7.90 -6.75
N THR A 88 5.03 7.51 -5.87
CA THR A 88 6.14 8.36 -5.43
C THR A 88 6.96 8.83 -6.64
N ASN A 89 7.42 10.09 -6.61
CA ASN A 89 8.25 10.73 -7.64
C ASN A 89 7.58 10.90 -9.01
N THR A 90 6.24 10.82 -9.11
CA THR A 90 5.55 11.08 -10.37
C THR A 90 4.85 12.44 -10.42
N THR A 91 4.59 13.08 -9.28
CA THR A 91 4.09 14.46 -9.23
C THR A 91 5.22 15.45 -9.44
N GLU A 92 4.99 16.46 -10.26
CA GLU A 92 5.95 17.55 -10.50
C GLU A 92 5.75 18.67 -9.48
N ILE A 93 6.40 18.54 -8.34
CA ILE A 93 6.30 19.50 -7.22
C ILE A 93 7.46 20.48 -7.32
N THR A 94 7.17 21.68 -7.81
CA THR A 94 8.18 22.77 -7.92
C THR A 94 8.09 23.73 -6.74
N GLU A 95 9.18 24.44 -6.45
CA GLU A 95 9.17 25.53 -5.46
C GLU A 95 8.17 26.61 -5.86
N ALA A 96 8.11 26.99 -7.13
CA ALA A 96 7.16 27.98 -7.63
C ALA A 96 5.71 27.57 -7.39
N ALA A 97 5.36 26.32 -7.63
CA ALA A 97 4.02 25.81 -7.37
C ALA A 97 3.68 25.82 -5.86
N ASN A 98 4.62 25.43 -5.00
CA ASN A 98 4.43 25.52 -3.54
C ASN A 98 4.24 26.98 -3.10
N ARG A 99 5.01 27.93 -3.63
CA ARG A 99 4.86 29.37 -3.33
C ARG A 99 3.52 29.94 -3.80
N GLN A 100 2.91 29.34 -4.82
CA GLN A 100 1.56 29.67 -5.32
C GLN A 100 0.45 29.00 -4.50
N GLY A 101 0.75 28.30 -3.42
CA GLY A 101 -0.24 27.60 -2.60
C GLY A 101 -0.70 26.28 -3.17
N LYS A 102 0.05 25.67 -4.11
CA LYS A 102 -0.22 24.33 -4.61
C LYS A 102 0.53 23.28 -3.77
N PHE A 103 0.13 22.03 -3.90
CA PHE A 103 0.78 20.88 -3.25
C PHE A 103 1.02 21.11 -1.74
N CYS A 104 2.26 20.95 -1.28
CA CYS A 104 2.62 21.16 0.12
C CYS A 104 2.37 22.60 0.57
N GLY A 105 2.51 23.56 -0.34
CA GLY A 105 2.30 24.98 -0.10
C GLY A 105 0.86 25.36 0.23
N ALA A 106 -0.11 24.52 -0.08
CA ALA A 106 -1.51 24.72 0.30
C ALA A 106 -1.67 24.88 1.82
N CYS A 107 -0.89 24.11 2.60
CA CYS A 107 -0.88 24.17 4.06
C CYS A 107 0.43 24.75 4.61
N HIS A 108 1.59 24.37 4.04
CA HIS A 108 2.91 24.77 4.51
C HIS A 108 3.32 26.15 3.94
N ASN A 109 2.60 27.17 4.33
CA ASN A 109 2.77 28.56 3.84
C ASN A 109 3.11 29.58 4.95
N GLY A 110 3.39 29.10 6.16
CA GLY A 110 3.70 29.97 7.30
C GLY A 110 2.47 30.54 8.00
N LYS A 111 1.27 30.11 7.64
CA LYS A 111 0.01 30.53 8.27
C LYS A 111 -0.53 29.44 9.19
N GLU A 112 -1.50 29.79 9.98
CA GLU A 112 -2.25 28.84 10.79
C GLU A 112 -3.22 28.04 9.91
N HIS A 113 -3.26 26.72 10.09
CA HIS A 113 -4.24 25.83 9.52
C HIS A 113 -4.81 24.91 10.63
N ASP A 114 -6.11 24.90 10.79
CA ASP A 114 -6.82 24.09 11.78
C ASP A 114 -6.26 24.25 13.21
N GLY A 115 -6.00 25.49 13.62
CA GLY A 115 -5.44 25.81 14.93
C GLY A 115 -3.97 25.42 15.10
N VAL A 116 -3.27 25.10 14.02
CA VAL A 116 -1.85 24.73 14.05
C VAL A 116 -1.04 25.67 13.19
N GLN A 117 -0.06 26.31 13.83
CA GLN A 117 0.92 27.13 13.12
C GLN A 117 1.79 26.25 12.22
N MET A 118 1.66 26.40 10.92
CA MET A 118 2.43 25.63 9.96
C MET A 118 3.78 26.29 9.70
N PHE A 119 4.82 25.47 9.52
CA PHE A 119 6.07 26.01 8.96
C PHE A 119 5.86 26.31 7.47
N GLY A 120 6.60 27.30 6.95
CA GLY A 120 6.41 27.79 5.59
C GLY A 120 7.67 27.71 4.74
N HIS A 121 7.47 27.76 3.44
CA HIS A 121 8.54 27.82 2.43
C HIS A 121 9.20 29.20 2.30
N THR A 122 8.65 30.22 2.96
CA THR A 122 9.18 31.59 2.91
C THR A 122 10.38 31.81 3.85
N ASP A 123 10.48 31.00 4.89
CA ASP A 123 11.58 31.04 5.86
C ASP A 123 12.66 30.02 5.46
N LYS A 124 13.79 30.51 4.96
CA LYS A 124 14.93 29.68 4.51
C LYS A 124 15.50 28.80 5.62
N THR A 125 15.37 29.19 6.90
CA THR A 125 15.83 28.36 8.03
C THR A 125 15.03 27.08 8.20
N GLN A 126 13.87 26.98 7.57
CA GLN A 126 12.96 25.83 7.66
C GLN A 126 13.08 24.85 6.50
N CYS A 127 13.93 25.12 5.50
CA CYS A 127 14.10 24.24 4.34
C CYS A 127 14.45 22.80 4.74
N SER A 128 15.29 22.64 5.77
CA SER A 128 15.70 21.32 6.27
C SER A 128 14.57 20.50 6.93
N LYS A 129 13.44 21.12 7.27
CA LYS A 129 12.27 20.39 7.77
C LYS A 129 11.67 19.47 6.69
N CYS A 130 11.79 19.87 5.42
CA CYS A 130 11.40 19.06 4.27
C CYS A 130 12.62 18.40 3.62
N HIS A 131 13.63 19.22 3.26
CA HIS A 131 14.83 18.79 2.51
C HIS A 131 15.90 18.21 3.43
N ASN A 132 15.67 17.02 3.98
CA ASN A 132 16.62 16.33 4.85
C ASN A 132 17.05 14.95 4.35
N GLY A 133 16.31 14.35 3.41
CA GLY A 133 16.59 13.03 2.82
C GLY A 133 16.49 11.87 3.82
N ASN A 134 15.92 12.10 4.99
CA ASN A 134 15.89 11.13 6.08
C ASN A 134 14.50 10.49 6.19
N ARG A 135 14.40 9.19 5.88
CA ARG A 135 13.14 8.44 6.02
C ARG A 135 12.63 8.39 7.48
N SER A 136 13.52 8.46 8.46
CA SER A 136 13.15 8.50 9.89
C SER A 136 12.79 9.92 10.38
N ALA A 137 12.66 10.91 9.49
CA ALA A 137 12.26 12.27 9.87
C ALA A 137 10.87 12.24 10.55
N GLY A 138 10.75 12.92 11.68
CA GLY A 138 9.51 12.92 12.48
C GLY A 138 9.35 11.75 13.45
N LYS A 139 10.35 10.87 13.58
CA LYS A 139 10.35 9.74 14.52
C LYS A 139 10.01 10.12 15.96
N ASP A 140 10.43 11.30 16.39
CA ASP A 140 10.12 11.89 17.71
C ASP A 140 8.60 12.03 17.96
N LYS A 141 7.83 12.26 16.89
CA LYS A 141 6.37 12.37 16.93
C LYS A 141 5.67 11.01 16.93
N PHE A 142 6.37 9.93 16.63
CA PHE A 142 5.75 8.60 16.54
C PHE A 142 5.12 8.15 17.86
N LYS A 143 5.65 8.60 19.00
CA LYS A 143 5.06 8.38 20.32
C LYS A 143 3.62 8.91 20.46
N GLU A 144 3.23 9.91 19.67
CA GLU A 144 1.87 10.44 19.67
C GLU A 144 0.83 9.42 19.17
N LEU A 145 1.26 8.36 18.49
CA LEU A 145 0.41 7.26 18.04
C LEU A 145 0.22 6.17 19.10
N ALA A 146 0.85 6.31 20.27
CA ALA A 146 0.85 5.28 21.31
C ALA A 146 -0.55 4.90 21.80
N ASN A 147 -1.47 5.87 21.84
CA ASN A 147 -2.84 5.71 22.34
C ASN A 147 -3.83 5.24 21.26
N LEU A 148 -3.39 5.06 20.01
CA LEU A 148 -4.24 4.58 18.94
C LEU A 148 -4.35 3.04 18.97
N PRO A 149 -5.44 2.48 18.43
CA PRO A 149 -5.64 1.03 18.32
C PRO A 149 -4.46 0.36 17.63
N LYS A 150 -4.02 -0.76 18.18
CA LYS A 150 -2.81 -1.44 17.71
C LYS A 150 -3.11 -2.41 16.57
N ASN A 151 -2.17 -2.48 15.63
CA ASN A 151 -2.07 -3.50 14.61
C ASN A 151 -0.70 -4.17 14.71
N LYS A 152 -0.60 -5.43 14.32
CA LYS A 152 0.66 -6.18 14.26
C LYS A 152 1.58 -5.70 13.13
N TYR A 153 1.01 -5.14 12.06
CA TYR A 153 1.70 -4.87 10.79
C TYR A 153 1.84 -3.37 10.51
N GLY A 154 2.71 -3.03 9.58
CA GLY A 154 2.94 -1.67 9.12
C GLY A 154 3.50 -0.77 10.23
N ASN A 155 2.91 0.40 10.40
CA ASN A 155 3.31 1.30 11.50
C ASN A 155 2.67 0.96 12.87
N GLY A 156 2.09 -0.22 13.00
CA GLY A 156 1.54 -0.69 14.27
C GLY A 156 0.21 -0.05 14.67
N VAL A 157 -0.43 0.73 13.81
CA VAL A 157 -1.71 1.42 14.08
C VAL A 157 -2.84 0.85 13.23
N ASP A 158 -3.97 0.54 13.85
CA ASP A 158 -5.23 0.29 13.14
C ASP A 158 -5.97 1.60 12.90
N TRP A 159 -5.69 2.21 11.75
CA TRP A 159 -6.23 3.51 11.38
C TRP A 159 -7.75 3.50 11.19
N SER A 160 -8.31 2.44 10.65
CA SER A 160 -9.76 2.31 10.46
C SER A 160 -10.47 2.29 11.80
N ARG A 161 -9.97 1.48 12.72
CA ARG A 161 -10.51 1.39 14.08
C ARG A 161 -10.33 2.70 14.86
N ALA A 162 -9.23 3.43 14.63
CA ALA A 162 -9.03 4.74 15.24
C ALA A 162 -10.09 5.76 14.81
N VAL A 163 -10.51 5.73 13.55
CA VAL A 163 -11.62 6.56 13.03
C VAL A 163 -12.96 6.08 13.57
N GLU A 164 -13.25 4.79 13.52
CA GLU A 164 -14.49 4.18 14.01
C GLU A 164 -14.73 4.48 15.50
N GLN A 165 -13.67 4.51 16.30
CA GLN A 165 -13.71 4.85 17.72
C GLN A 165 -13.69 6.37 17.99
N GLY A 166 -13.63 7.20 16.96
CA GLY A 166 -13.58 8.65 17.09
C GLY A 166 -12.28 9.21 17.71
N LEU A 167 -11.22 8.38 17.81
CA LEU A 167 -9.94 8.80 18.37
C LEU A 167 -9.16 9.74 17.44
N ILE A 168 -9.42 9.64 16.15
CA ILE A 168 -9.03 10.61 15.13
C ILE A 168 -10.24 10.95 14.26
N LYS A 169 -10.29 12.19 13.77
CA LYS A 169 -11.35 12.68 12.87
C LYS A 169 -10.68 13.35 11.67
N PRO A 170 -10.13 12.57 10.73
CA PRO A 170 -9.45 13.14 9.58
C PRO A 170 -10.43 13.94 8.71
N GLN A 171 -10.02 15.11 8.28
CA GLN A 171 -10.80 15.94 7.37
C GLN A 171 -10.83 15.30 5.99
N HIS A 172 -12.01 15.37 5.36
CA HIS A 172 -12.23 14.86 4.00
C HIS A 172 -12.09 15.95 2.94
N ARG A 173 -11.97 17.20 3.34
CA ARG A 173 -11.92 18.36 2.43
C ARG A 173 -10.86 19.35 2.86
N HIS A 174 -10.24 19.96 1.86
CA HIS A 174 -9.40 21.15 1.97
C HIS A 174 -9.98 22.28 1.11
N THR A 175 -10.75 21.92 0.10
CA THR A 175 -11.46 22.82 -0.82
C THR A 175 -12.95 22.49 -0.81
N ASP A 176 -13.75 23.25 -1.59
CA ASP A 176 -15.18 22.97 -1.80
C ASP A 176 -15.45 21.85 -2.80
N LYS A 177 -14.43 21.13 -3.27
CA LYS A 177 -14.60 20.01 -4.19
C LYS A 177 -15.52 18.95 -3.58
N PRO A 178 -16.63 18.59 -4.24
CA PRO A 178 -17.61 17.66 -3.70
C PRO A 178 -17.00 16.28 -3.47
N LEU A 179 -17.49 15.60 -2.42
CA LEU A 179 -17.15 14.20 -2.19
C LEU A 179 -17.79 13.33 -3.26
N GLU A 180 -17.06 12.34 -3.75
CA GLU A 180 -17.62 11.33 -4.62
C GLU A 180 -18.51 10.36 -3.82
N ALA A 181 -19.39 9.64 -4.53
CA ALA A 181 -20.36 8.75 -3.89
C ALA A 181 -19.65 7.60 -3.14
N ASP A 182 -20.13 7.29 -1.95
CA ASP A 182 -19.73 6.09 -1.21
C ASP A 182 -20.32 4.84 -1.89
N ILE A 183 -19.50 3.81 -2.04
CA ILE A 183 -19.89 2.55 -2.66
C ILE A 183 -19.72 1.41 -1.66
N ASP A 184 -20.83 0.85 -1.19
CA ASP A 184 -20.82 -0.36 -0.37
C ASP A 184 -20.86 -1.62 -1.25
N LYS A 185 -19.75 -1.90 -1.93
CA LYS A 185 -19.59 -3.08 -2.78
C LYS A 185 -18.34 -3.84 -2.41
N THR A 186 -18.50 -5.11 -2.16
CA THR A 186 -17.39 -6.03 -1.94
C THR A 186 -17.15 -6.88 -3.18
N LEU A 187 -15.90 -6.95 -3.62
CA LEU A 187 -15.48 -7.81 -4.72
C LEU A 187 -14.77 -9.05 -4.19
N LYS A 188 -15.08 -10.20 -4.77
CA LYS A 188 -14.33 -11.44 -4.64
C LYS A 188 -13.40 -11.54 -5.85
N LEU A 189 -12.10 -11.55 -5.60
CA LEU A 189 -11.06 -11.60 -6.63
C LEU A 189 -10.40 -12.97 -6.55
N GLU A 190 -10.60 -13.78 -7.60
CA GLU A 190 -10.02 -15.13 -7.65
C GLU A 190 -8.48 -15.03 -7.69
N ALA A 191 -7.83 -15.86 -6.90
CA ALA A 191 -6.38 -15.94 -6.89
C ALA A 191 -5.86 -16.67 -8.14
N GLU A 192 -4.62 -16.37 -8.52
CA GLU A 192 -3.95 -17.03 -9.65
C GLU A 192 -3.78 -18.53 -9.42
N TRP A 193 -3.58 -18.94 -8.17
CA TRP A 193 -3.38 -20.32 -7.76
C TRP A 193 -4.60 -20.85 -7.03
N PHE A 194 -5.11 -21.98 -7.43
CA PHE A 194 -6.28 -22.62 -6.80
C PHE A 194 -6.09 -22.94 -5.32
N SER A 195 -4.85 -23.10 -4.86
CA SER A 195 -4.53 -23.35 -3.45
C SER A 195 -4.64 -22.10 -2.56
N ILE A 196 -4.76 -20.90 -3.14
CA ILE A 196 -4.90 -19.65 -2.39
C ILE A 196 -6.36 -19.21 -2.46
N PRO A 197 -7.04 -19.00 -1.32
CA PRO A 197 -8.39 -18.48 -1.29
C PRO A 197 -8.49 -17.13 -1.98
N PRO A 198 -9.67 -16.79 -2.54
CA PRO A 198 -9.89 -15.49 -3.15
C PRO A 198 -9.58 -14.32 -2.22
N ALA A 199 -9.08 -13.24 -2.79
CA ALA A 199 -8.97 -11.98 -2.08
C ALA A 199 -10.33 -11.28 -2.02
N ILE A 200 -10.61 -10.66 -0.88
CA ILE A 200 -11.82 -9.87 -0.65
C ILE A 200 -11.46 -8.40 -0.66
N PHE A 201 -12.09 -7.66 -1.56
CA PHE A 201 -11.88 -6.21 -1.69
C PHE A 201 -13.18 -5.46 -1.37
N PRO A 202 -13.28 -4.84 -0.19
CA PRO A 202 -14.41 -4.00 0.19
C PRO A 202 -14.18 -2.55 -0.28
N HIS A 203 -15.03 -2.02 -1.16
CA HIS A 203 -14.95 -0.60 -1.57
C HIS A 203 -15.15 0.33 -0.37
N LYS A 204 -16.13 0.06 0.48
CA LYS A 204 -16.50 0.91 1.64
C LYS A 204 -15.30 1.32 2.50
N SER A 205 -14.42 0.39 2.84
CA SER A 205 -13.24 0.69 3.65
C SER A 205 -12.19 1.55 2.92
N HIS A 206 -12.22 1.57 1.59
CA HIS A 206 -11.34 2.39 0.76
C HIS A 206 -11.97 3.76 0.50
N THR A 207 -13.27 3.83 0.18
CA THR A 207 -13.96 5.09 -0.08
C THR A 207 -14.13 5.95 1.18
N ALA A 208 -14.01 5.36 2.38
CA ALA A 208 -13.85 6.11 3.62
C ALA A 208 -12.58 7.00 3.68
N TRP A 209 -11.61 6.78 2.79
CA TRP A 209 -10.34 7.51 2.75
C TRP A 209 -10.02 8.14 1.40
N LEU A 210 -10.60 7.62 0.32
CA LEU A 210 -10.23 7.87 -1.07
C LEU A 210 -11.46 8.15 -1.92
N ASP A 211 -11.31 8.95 -2.97
CA ASP A 211 -12.31 9.06 -4.03
C ASP A 211 -12.13 7.96 -5.08
N CYS A 212 -13.14 7.77 -5.94
CA CYS A 212 -13.09 6.82 -7.06
C CYS A 212 -11.92 7.14 -8.00
N SER A 213 -11.67 8.42 -8.24
CA SER A 213 -10.59 8.93 -9.09
C SER A 213 -9.19 8.58 -8.60
N ASN A 214 -9.01 8.29 -7.32
CA ASN A 214 -7.71 7.84 -6.78
C ASN A 214 -7.32 6.44 -7.26
N CYS A 215 -8.31 5.63 -7.65
CA CYS A 215 -8.12 4.26 -8.11
C CYS A 215 -8.43 4.09 -9.60
N HIS A 216 -9.40 4.85 -10.12
CA HIS A 216 -9.93 4.70 -11.47
C HIS A 216 -9.71 5.97 -12.31
N PRO A 217 -9.33 5.85 -13.59
CA PRO A 217 -8.99 4.61 -14.31
C PRO A 217 -7.54 4.15 -14.18
N ASP A 218 -6.66 4.93 -13.50
CA ASP A 218 -5.20 4.82 -13.62
C ASP A 218 -4.63 3.56 -12.97
N ILE A 219 -5.15 3.17 -11.80
CA ILE A 219 -4.72 1.96 -11.11
C ILE A 219 -5.60 0.78 -11.54
N PHE A 220 -6.91 0.99 -11.61
CA PHE A 220 -7.90 -0.04 -11.97
C PHE A 220 -8.86 0.46 -13.03
N ASN A 221 -9.05 -0.32 -14.10
CA ASN A 221 -10.01 0.01 -15.13
C ASN A 221 -11.45 -0.33 -14.67
N ILE A 222 -12.37 0.64 -14.75
CA ILE A 222 -13.78 0.46 -14.38
C ILE A 222 -14.52 -0.47 -15.33
N LYS A 223 -14.22 -0.39 -16.64
CA LYS A 223 -15.02 -1.00 -17.71
C LYS A 223 -14.79 -2.51 -17.86
N LYS A 224 -13.67 -3.04 -17.37
CA LYS A 224 -13.27 -4.42 -17.62
C LYS A 224 -12.89 -5.12 -16.33
N ARG A 225 -13.77 -6.01 -15.87
CA ARG A 225 -13.43 -6.93 -14.77
C ARG A 225 -12.47 -8.00 -15.28
N THR A 226 -11.28 -8.02 -14.73
CA THR A 226 -10.36 -9.15 -14.93
C THR A 226 -9.44 -9.25 -13.72
N THR A 227 -9.30 -10.45 -13.20
CA THR A 227 -8.32 -10.76 -12.15
C THR A 227 -7.01 -11.28 -12.74
N LYS A 228 -6.95 -11.53 -14.04
CA LYS A 228 -5.78 -12.12 -14.71
C LYS A 228 -4.48 -11.30 -14.53
N HIS A 229 -4.60 -10.00 -14.25
CA HIS A 229 -3.46 -9.11 -14.06
C HIS A 229 -3.15 -8.81 -12.58
N PHE A 230 -4.02 -9.24 -11.66
CA PHE A 230 -3.87 -8.98 -10.23
C PHE A 230 -3.07 -10.09 -9.54
N VAL A 231 -1.97 -10.49 -10.16
CA VAL A 231 -1.09 -11.53 -9.64
C VAL A 231 -0.12 -10.94 -8.60
N MET A 232 0.20 -11.72 -7.58
CA MET A 232 1.01 -11.24 -6.44
C MET A 232 2.35 -10.67 -6.86
N SER A 233 3.01 -11.23 -7.87
CA SER A 233 4.29 -10.68 -8.39
C SER A 233 4.17 -9.24 -8.86
N ARG A 234 3.07 -8.85 -9.51
CA ARG A 234 2.82 -7.47 -9.95
C ARG A 234 2.46 -6.56 -8.77
N LEU A 235 1.70 -7.07 -7.80
CA LEU A 235 1.39 -6.33 -6.58
C LEU A 235 2.68 -6.01 -5.82
N LEU A 236 3.58 -6.99 -5.67
CA LEU A 236 4.88 -6.81 -5.02
C LEU A 236 5.84 -5.92 -5.83
N ALA A 237 5.62 -5.79 -7.13
CA ALA A 237 6.31 -4.81 -7.98
C ALA A 237 5.73 -3.37 -7.87
N GLY A 238 4.78 -3.13 -6.98
CA GLY A 238 4.17 -1.81 -6.75
C GLY A 238 3.07 -1.45 -7.75
N GLU A 239 2.43 -2.45 -8.37
CA GLU A 239 1.27 -2.23 -9.23
C GLU A 239 -0.04 -2.53 -8.47
N PHE A 240 -1.16 -2.02 -8.96
CA PHE A 240 -2.49 -2.26 -8.41
C PHE A 240 -2.57 -1.97 -6.90
N CYS A 241 -2.97 -2.96 -6.09
CA CYS A 241 -3.00 -2.82 -4.64
C CYS A 241 -1.63 -2.45 -4.06
N GLY A 242 -0.54 -2.88 -4.70
CA GLY A 242 0.84 -2.58 -4.30
C GLY A 242 1.20 -1.10 -4.29
N VAL A 243 0.50 -0.26 -5.07
CA VAL A 243 0.72 1.20 -5.09
C VAL A 243 0.64 1.80 -3.67
N CYS A 244 -0.28 1.31 -2.84
CA CYS A 244 -0.49 1.77 -1.47
C CYS A 244 0.00 0.76 -0.43
N HIS A 245 -0.23 -0.55 -0.66
CA HIS A 245 -0.02 -1.62 0.32
C HIS A 245 1.44 -2.10 0.44
N LEU A 246 2.38 -1.50 -0.26
CA LEU A 246 3.81 -1.71 -0.03
C LEU A 246 4.46 -0.63 0.83
N ALA A 247 3.83 0.54 0.98
CA ALA A 247 4.49 1.68 1.59
C ALA A 247 3.66 2.44 2.63
N VAL A 248 2.33 2.51 2.49
CA VAL A 248 1.49 3.45 3.26
C VAL A 248 0.32 2.78 3.96
N ALA A 249 -0.42 1.89 3.26
CA ALA A 249 -1.51 1.13 3.84
C ALA A 249 -0.98 -0.11 4.60
N PHE A 250 -1.85 -0.98 5.14
CA PHE A 250 -1.35 -2.21 5.75
C PHE A 250 -0.52 -3.01 4.73
N PRO A 251 0.60 -3.62 5.16
CA PRO A 251 1.55 -4.22 4.21
C PRO A 251 1.10 -5.60 3.70
N MET A 252 1.75 -6.06 2.63
CA MET A 252 1.43 -7.30 1.92
C MET A 252 1.72 -8.58 2.73
N ASP A 253 2.44 -8.51 3.84
CA ASP A 253 2.67 -9.63 4.76
C ASP A 253 1.46 -9.92 5.68
N ASP A 254 0.44 -9.04 5.73
CA ASP A 254 -0.85 -9.30 6.35
C ASP A 254 -1.79 -10.06 5.38
N CYS A 255 -1.40 -11.29 5.03
CA CYS A 255 -2.08 -12.11 4.02
C CYS A 255 -3.59 -12.29 4.29
N LYS A 256 -3.97 -12.46 5.56
CA LYS A 256 -5.37 -12.71 5.96
C LYS A 256 -6.27 -11.48 5.78
N ARG A 257 -5.71 -10.31 5.69
CA ARG A 257 -6.48 -9.09 5.44
C ARG A 257 -7.07 -9.05 4.05
N CYS A 258 -6.34 -9.57 3.07
CA CYS A 258 -6.84 -9.73 1.70
C CYS A 258 -7.46 -11.11 1.47
N HIS A 259 -6.86 -12.16 2.00
CA HIS A 259 -7.26 -13.56 1.85
C HIS A 259 -7.78 -14.15 3.18
N PRO A 260 -8.97 -13.78 3.66
CA PRO A 260 -9.43 -14.14 5.01
C PRO A 260 -9.54 -15.64 5.27
N ALA A 261 -9.74 -16.44 4.21
CA ALA A 261 -9.83 -17.89 4.31
C ALA A 261 -8.47 -18.64 4.24
N VAL A 262 -7.34 -17.92 4.19
CA VAL A 262 -6.02 -18.56 4.27
C VAL A 262 -5.84 -19.21 5.64
N VAL A 263 -5.65 -20.51 5.64
CA VAL A 263 -5.24 -21.30 6.81
C VAL A 263 -3.71 -21.20 6.94
N LYS A 264 -3.23 -20.99 8.14
CA LYS A 264 -1.77 -21.02 8.41
C LYS A 264 -1.28 -22.43 8.47
#